data_5d2549d4c268d058f950a9444d0d18a8
#
_entry.id   5d2549d4c268d058f950a9444d0d18a8
#
_cell.length_a   1.000
_cell.length_b   1.000
_cell.length_c   1.000
_cell.angle_alpha   90.00
_cell.angle_beta   90.00
_cell.angle_gamma   90.00
#
_symmetry.space_group_name_H-M   'P 1'
#
loop_
_entity.id
_entity.type
_entity.pdbx_description
1 polymer ?
#
loop_
_entity_poly.entity_id
_entity_poly.type
_entity_poly.pdbx_seq_one_letter_code
_entity_poly.pdbx_strand_id
1 'polypeptide(L)'
;MKIILLENVKKIGSIGEIIDVKRGFARNFLIANKKALYASKDNISRVQKIKSELTKKDNEKKQDAKGIFETINKKEYSVKKLCTENSELYGSVKPTEIAKLIFEKDKVDVKPSMIQPVKDIKSLGKFKVKISLHSEVDAEISIKVETAETIQ
;
A
#
# COMPACT_ATOMS: atom_id res chain seq x y z
N MET A 1 1.09 3.11 26.08
CA MET A 1 -0.05 2.18 26.07
C MET A 1 0.39 0.87 25.46
N LYS A 2 0.17 -0.22 26.18
CA LYS A 2 0.56 -1.56 25.69
C LYS A 2 -0.59 -2.18 24.89
N ILE A 3 -0.26 -2.69 23.74
CA ILE A 3 -1.18 -3.36 22.82
C ILE A 3 -0.57 -4.66 22.32
N ILE A 4 -1.41 -5.59 21.87
CA ILE A 4 -0.99 -6.81 21.23
C ILE A 4 -1.42 -6.80 19.76
N LEU A 5 -0.48 -7.10 18.87
CA LEU A 5 -0.72 -7.04 17.43
C LEU A 5 -1.49 -8.25 16.92
N LEU A 6 -2.46 -8.00 16.03
CA LEU A 6 -3.26 -9.01 15.35
C LEU A 6 -2.74 -9.33 13.95
N GLU A 7 -1.87 -8.48 13.43
CA GLU A 7 -1.21 -8.66 12.13
C GLU A 7 0.20 -8.09 12.15
N ASN A 8 1.01 -8.49 11.19
CA ASN A 8 2.34 -7.90 11.04
C ASN A 8 2.22 -6.46 10.57
N VAL A 9 2.79 -5.54 11.32
CA VAL A 9 2.81 -4.11 10.98
C VAL A 9 4.24 -3.66 10.74
N LYS A 10 4.48 -3.13 9.56
CA LYS A 10 5.81 -2.67 9.14
C LYS A 10 6.39 -1.66 10.12
N LYS A 11 7.64 -1.88 10.53
CA LYS A 11 8.39 -1.05 11.49
C LYS A 11 7.82 -1.01 12.91
N ILE A 12 6.80 -1.78 13.23
CA ILE A 12 6.17 -1.78 14.55
C ILE A 12 6.34 -3.13 15.24
N GLY A 13 5.95 -4.22 14.60
CA GLY A 13 6.08 -5.54 15.19
C GLY A 13 5.32 -6.63 14.43
N SER A 14 5.35 -7.82 14.99
CA SER A 14 4.77 -9.02 14.42
C SER A 14 3.51 -9.49 15.15
N ILE A 15 2.77 -10.40 14.53
CA ILE A 15 1.55 -10.99 15.11
C ILE A 15 1.82 -11.58 16.49
N GLY A 16 1.00 -11.19 17.46
CA GLY A 16 1.09 -11.68 18.84
C GLY A 16 2.17 -11.00 19.68
N GLU A 17 2.84 -10.02 19.14
CA GLU A 17 3.83 -9.22 19.87
C GLU A 17 3.15 -8.13 20.69
N ILE A 18 3.60 -7.97 21.92
CA ILE A 18 3.13 -6.91 22.81
C ILE A 18 4.07 -5.73 22.67
N ILE A 19 3.55 -4.59 22.25
CA ILE A 19 4.33 -3.38 22.04
C ILE A 19 3.76 -2.21 22.84
N ASP A 20 4.63 -1.25 23.15
CA ASP A 20 4.24 -0.02 23.81
C ASP A 20 4.30 1.13 22.80
N VAL A 21 3.16 1.77 22.55
CA VAL A 21 3.03 2.86 21.60
C VAL A 21 2.27 4.03 22.20
N LYS A 22 2.35 5.17 21.54
CA LYS A 22 1.59 6.35 21.94
C LYS A 22 0.09 6.08 21.90
N ARG A 23 -0.62 6.57 22.91
CA ARG A 23 -2.06 6.34 23.09
C ARG A 23 -2.89 6.73 21.87
N GLY A 24 -2.62 7.89 21.29
CA GLY A 24 -3.33 8.35 20.09
C GLY A 24 -3.12 7.45 18.89
N PHE A 25 -1.90 7.03 18.65
CA PHE A 25 -1.56 6.11 17.56
C PHE A 25 -2.22 4.74 17.77
N ALA A 26 -2.15 4.20 18.97
CA ALA A 26 -2.79 2.92 19.30
C ALA A 26 -4.31 2.97 19.06
N ARG A 27 -4.99 3.98 19.56
CA ARG A 27 -6.45 4.10 19.43
C ARG A 27 -6.90 4.41 18.02
N ASN A 28 -6.31 5.43 17.39
CA ASN A 28 -6.81 5.98 16.13
C ASN A 28 -6.36 5.18 14.90
N PHE A 29 -5.27 4.47 15.00
CA PHE A 29 -4.72 3.71 13.87
C PHE A 29 -4.81 2.20 14.10
N LEU A 30 -4.15 1.69 15.13
CA LEU A 30 -4.02 0.23 15.30
C LEU A 30 -5.33 -0.42 15.74
N ILE A 31 -5.98 0.09 16.75
CA ILE A 31 -7.23 -0.50 17.28
C ILE A 31 -8.41 -0.17 16.35
N ALA A 32 -8.51 1.05 15.87
CA ALA A 32 -9.57 1.46 14.96
C ALA A 32 -9.59 0.65 13.66
N ASN A 33 -8.43 0.28 13.14
CA ASN A 33 -8.29 -0.55 11.94
C ASN A 33 -8.25 -2.06 12.24
N LYS A 34 -8.54 -2.46 13.47
CA LYS A 34 -8.52 -3.86 13.91
C LYS A 34 -7.18 -4.56 13.72
N LYS A 35 -6.10 -3.79 13.78
CA LYS A 35 -4.72 -4.30 13.66
C LYS A 35 -4.12 -4.72 14.98
N ALA A 36 -4.70 -4.26 16.09
CA ALA A 36 -4.25 -4.57 17.44
C ALA A 36 -5.42 -4.54 18.43
N LEU A 37 -5.19 -5.14 19.59
CA LEU A 37 -6.09 -5.10 20.73
C LEU A 37 -5.34 -4.56 21.95
N TYR A 38 -6.07 -4.10 22.95
CA TYR A 38 -5.46 -3.76 24.23
C TYR A 38 -4.76 -4.98 24.82
N ALA A 39 -3.58 -4.79 25.40
CA ALA A 39 -2.79 -5.88 26.01
C ALA A 39 -3.33 -6.27 27.39
N SER A 40 -4.61 -6.64 27.47
CA SER A 40 -5.19 -7.25 28.66
C SER A 40 -4.85 -8.75 28.72
N LYS A 41 -4.91 -9.34 29.91
CA LYS A 41 -4.66 -10.80 30.06
C LYS A 41 -5.57 -11.62 29.17
N ASP A 42 -6.84 -11.28 29.07
CA ASP A 42 -7.82 -11.97 28.23
C ASP A 42 -7.48 -11.84 26.75
N ASN A 43 -7.14 -10.64 26.30
CA ASN A 43 -6.77 -10.41 24.90
C ASN A 43 -5.44 -11.10 24.52
N ILE A 44 -4.46 -11.07 25.40
CA ILE A 44 -3.19 -11.78 25.18
C ILE A 44 -3.43 -13.28 25.03
N SER A 45 -4.21 -13.88 25.94
CA SER A 45 -4.58 -15.30 25.87
C SER A 45 -5.33 -15.63 24.58
N ARG A 46 -6.29 -14.80 24.20
CA ARG A 46 -7.06 -14.97 22.97
C ARG A 46 -6.17 -14.94 21.73
N VAL A 47 -5.29 -13.95 21.62
CA VAL A 47 -4.40 -13.81 20.47
C VAL A 47 -3.40 -14.96 20.40
N GLN A 48 -2.87 -15.43 21.53
CA GLN A 48 -1.97 -16.58 21.55
C GLN A 48 -2.65 -17.85 21.04
N LYS A 49 -3.93 -18.06 21.37
CA LYS A 49 -4.70 -19.21 20.87
C LYS A 49 -4.94 -19.16 19.36
N ILE A 50 -5.17 -17.97 18.81
CA ILE A 50 -5.45 -17.80 17.38
C ILE A 50 -4.22 -17.36 16.57
N LYS A 51 -3.05 -17.25 17.18
CA LYS A 51 -1.81 -16.82 16.54
C LYS A 51 -1.49 -17.63 15.29
N SER A 52 -1.64 -18.94 15.35
CA SER A 52 -1.42 -19.82 14.21
C SER A 52 -2.36 -19.52 13.04
N GLU A 53 -3.63 -19.26 13.32
CA GLU A 53 -4.63 -18.88 12.31
C GLU A 53 -4.32 -17.51 11.71
N LEU A 54 -3.96 -16.53 12.54
CA LEU A 54 -3.58 -15.19 12.07
C LEU A 54 -2.33 -15.24 11.21
N THR A 55 -1.32 -16.00 11.62
CA THR A 55 -0.10 -16.20 10.84
C THR A 55 -0.40 -16.86 9.50
N LYS A 56 -1.27 -17.86 9.50
CA LYS A 56 -1.68 -18.56 8.27
C LYS A 56 -2.39 -17.61 7.30
N LYS A 57 -3.34 -16.81 7.79
CA LYS A 57 -4.01 -15.78 6.98
C LYS A 57 -3.03 -14.74 6.43
N ASP A 58 -2.08 -14.30 7.24
CA ASP A 58 -1.06 -13.35 6.80
C ASP A 58 -0.16 -13.95 5.71
N ASN A 59 0.23 -15.22 5.84
CA ASN A 59 1.00 -15.93 4.82
C ASN A 59 0.22 -16.07 3.50
N GLU A 60 -1.08 -16.32 3.56
CA GLU A 60 -1.94 -16.35 2.37
C GLU A 60 -1.96 -14.98 1.67
N LYS A 61 -2.15 -13.91 2.44
CA LYS A 61 -2.08 -12.53 1.90
C LYS A 61 -0.70 -12.22 1.31
N LYS A 62 0.35 -12.68 1.96
CA LYS A 62 1.72 -12.50 1.47
C LYS A 62 1.96 -13.23 0.16
N GLN A 63 1.44 -14.45 0.00
CA GLN A 63 1.52 -15.19 -1.25
C GLN A 63 0.76 -14.51 -2.37
N ASP A 64 -0.46 -14.02 -2.10
CA ASP A 64 -1.24 -13.23 -3.04
C ASP A 64 -0.49 -11.96 -3.45
N ALA A 65 0.10 -11.27 -2.49
CA ALA A 65 0.92 -10.08 -2.72
C ALA A 65 2.16 -10.39 -3.59
N LYS A 66 2.81 -11.53 -3.38
CA LYS A 66 3.94 -11.98 -4.21
C LYS A 66 3.50 -12.25 -5.66
N GLY A 67 2.34 -12.87 -5.85
CA GLY A 67 1.78 -13.08 -7.18
C GLY A 67 1.54 -11.76 -7.92
N ILE A 68 0.95 -10.79 -7.25
CA ILE A 68 0.77 -9.44 -7.78
C ILE A 68 2.12 -8.77 -8.04
N PHE A 69 3.07 -8.91 -7.12
CA PHE A 69 4.43 -8.38 -7.26
C PHE A 69 5.11 -8.90 -8.54
N GLU A 70 5.07 -10.20 -8.79
CA GLU A 70 5.64 -10.80 -10.00
C GLU A 70 4.95 -10.27 -11.27
N THR A 71 3.66 -9.98 -11.19
CA THR A 71 2.87 -9.46 -12.31
C THR A 71 3.22 -8.02 -12.65
N ILE A 72 3.38 -7.15 -11.64
CA ILE A 72 3.53 -5.70 -11.83
C ILE A 72 4.93 -5.16 -11.60
N ASN A 73 5.81 -5.90 -10.93
CA ASN A 73 7.16 -5.42 -10.59
C ASN A 73 7.97 -5.03 -11.83
N LYS A 74 8.60 -3.87 -11.78
CA LYS A 74 9.42 -3.30 -12.85
C LYS A 74 8.67 -3.07 -14.17
N LYS A 75 7.34 -3.09 -14.17
CA LYS A 75 6.56 -2.74 -15.36
C LYS A 75 6.46 -1.24 -15.53
N GLU A 76 6.29 -0.84 -16.78
CA GLU A 76 6.10 0.56 -17.17
C GLU A 76 4.65 0.77 -17.60
N TYR A 77 4.02 1.78 -17.03
CA TYR A 77 2.66 2.19 -17.37
C TYR A 77 2.70 3.61 -17.94
N SER A 78 1.94 3.85 -19.00
CA SER A 78 1.86 5.16 -19.63
C SER A 78 0.57 5.86 -19.24
N VAL A 79 0.67 7.12 -18.85
CA VAL A 79 -0.46 7.98 -18.52
C VAL A 79 -0.44 9.18 -19.45
N LYS A 80 -1.57 9.48 -20.06
CA LYS A 80 -1.73 10.68 -20.90
C LYS A 80 -2.42 11.77 -20.09
N LYS A 81 -1.79 12.93 -20.00
CA LYS A 81 -2.32 14.09 -19.30
C LYS A 81 -2.15 15.35 -20.14
N LEU A 82 -3.08 16.28 -19.98
CA LEU A 82 -2.94 17.61 -20.57
C LEU A 82 -1.82 18.37 -19.84
N CYS A 83 -0.95 19.01 -20.60
CA CYS A 83 0.16 19.77 -20.03
C CYS A 83 0.22 21.17 -20.64
N THR A 84 0.92 22.06 -19.93
CA THR A 84 1.24 23.40 -20.40
C THR A 84 2.40 23.37 -21.39
N GLU A 85 2.69 24.50 -22.02
CA GLU A 85 3.85 24.64 -22.91
C GLU A 85 5.19 24.35 -22.22
N ASN A 86 5.24 24.52 -20.90
CA ASN A 86 6.42 24.27 -20.08
C ASN A 86 6.55 22.80 -19.62
N SER A 87 5.77 21.89 -20.19
CA SER A 87 5.73 20.47 -19.82
C SER A 87 5.21 20.22 -18.38
N GLU A 88 4.51 21.18 -17.81
CA GLU A 88 3.84 21.02 -16.52
C GLU A 88 2.41 20.52 -16.72
N LEU A 89 1.99 19.58 -15.89
CA LEU A 89 0.63 19.06 -15.96
C LEU A 89 -0.37 20.06 -15.36
N TYR A 90 -1.57 20.12 -15.93
CA TYR A 90 -2.68 20.89 -15.35
C TYR A 90 -3.15 20.33 -14.01
N GLY A 91 -2.82 19.09 -13.71
CA GLY A 91 -3.10 18.45 -12.43
C GLY A 91 -2.11 17.33 -12.19
N SER A 92 -1.92 16.97 -10.92
CA SER A 92 -1.04 15.84 -10.55
C SER A 92 -1.67 14.50 -10.92
N VAL A 93 -0.83 13.50 -11.17
CA VAL A 93 -1.29 12.12 -11.32
C VAL A 93 -1.61 11.57 -9.92
N LYS A 94 -2.87 11.23 -9.69
CA LYS A 94 -3.33 10.73 -8.41
C LYS A 94 -3.15 9.21 -8.30
N PRO A 95 -2.95 8.67 -7.09
CA PRO A 95 -2.87 7.22 -6.89
C PRO A 95 -4.09 6.45 -7.42
N THR A 96 -5.28 7.06 -7.39
CA THR A 96 -6.50 6.47 -7.95
C THR A 96 -6.41 6.22 -9.45
N GLU A 97 -5.77 7.11 -10.18
CA GLU A 97 -5.55 6.97 -11.62
C GLU A 97 -4.56 5.85 -11.92
N ILE A 98 -3.51 5.74 -11.12
CA ILE A 98 -2.52 4.66 -11.24
C ILE A 98 -3.18 3.30 -10.97
N ALA A 99 -4.00 3.21 -9.94
CA ALA A 99 -4.74 2.00 -9.60
C ALA A 99 -5.66 1.55 -10.73
N LYS A 100 -6.39 2.48 -11.34
CA LYS A 100 -7.23 2.20 -12.51
C LYS A 100 -6.43 1.70 -13.70
N LEU A 101 -5.29 2.32 -13.94
CA LEU A 101 -4.41 1.96 -15.05
C LEU A 101 -3.87 0.54 -14.90
N ILE A 102 -3.45 0.17 -13.70
CA ILE A 102 -2.99 -1.18 -13.40
C ILE A 102 -4.12 -2.20 -13.60
N PHE A 103 -5.31 -1.88 -13.14
CA PHE A 103 -6.49 -2.72 -13.31
C PHE A 103 -6.84 -2.94 -14.79
N GLU A 104 -6.80 -1.88 -15.59
CA GLU A 104 -7.10 -1.96 -17.02
C GLU A 104 -6.07 -2.79 -17.80
N LYS A 105 -4.79 -2.66 -17.47
CA LYS A 105 -3.70 -3.34 -18.20
C LYS A 105 -3.46 -4.78 -17.74
N ASP A 106 -3.37 -4.98 -16.44
CA ASP A 106 -3.00 -6.27 -15.84
C ASP A 106 -4.15 -6.96 -15.10
N LYS A 107 -5.30 -6.30 -15.00
CA LYS A 107 -6.48 -6.76 -14.26
C LYS A 107 -6.19 -7.06 -12.78
N VAL A 108 -5.24 -6.34 -12.22
CA VAL A 108 -4.85 -6.43 -10.82
C VAL A 108 -5.56 -5.33 -10.03
N ASP A 109 -6.28 -5.71 -9.00
CA ASP A 109 -6.95 -4.76 -8.11
C ASP A 109 -5.96 -4.28 -7.04
N VAL A 110 -5.51 -3.04 -7.20
CA VAL A 110 -4.61 -2.38 -6.24
C VAL A 110 -5.34 -1.19 -5.63
N LYS A 111 -5.34 -1.13 -4.31
CA LYS A 111 -5.96 0.00 -3.61
C LYS A 111 -5.09 1.26 -3.73
N PRO A 112 -5.69 2.43 -3.97
CA PRO A 112 -4.93 3.69 -4.05
C PRO A 112 -4.08 3.98 -2.81
N SER A 113 -4.53 3.56 -1.64
CA SER A 113 -3.79 3.72 -0.38
C SER A 113 -2.46 2.95 -0.32
N MET A 114 -2.31 1.91 -1.15
CA MET A 114 -1.09 1.13 -1.26
C MET A 114 -0.05 1.80 -2.16
N ILE A 115 -0.47 2.73 -2.99
CA ILE A 115 0.38 3.41 -3.97
C ILE A 115 1.04 4.63 -3.32
N GLN A 116 2.37 4.62 -3.29
CA GLN A 116 3.17 5.71 -2.74
C GLN A 116 4.08 6.28 -3.82
N PRO A 117 3.71 7.39 -4.45
CA PRO A 117 4.60 8.05 -5.39
C PRO A 117 5.81 8.61 -4.65
N VAL A 118 6.99 8.44 -5.21
CA VAL A 118 8.23 8.97 -4.62
C VAL A 118 8.22 10.50 -4.60
N LYS A 119 7.62 11.07 -5.63
CA LYS A 119 7.38 12.52 -5.76
C LYS A 119 6.02 12.76 -6.39
N ASP A 120 5.43 13.91 -6.11
CA ASP A 120 4.23 14.32 -6.80
C ASP A 120 4.49 14.41 -8.31
N ILE A 121 3.68 13.71 -9.09
CA ILE A 121 3.80 13.68 -10.54
C ILE A 121 3.04 14.87 -11.12
N LYS A 122 3.75 15.93 -11.44
CA LYS A 122 3.19 17.19 -11.97
C LYS A 122 3.77 17.60 -13.33
N SER A 123 4.70 16.83 -13.86
CA SER A 123 5.36 17.13 -15.13
C SER A 123 5.44 15.89 -16.01
N LEU A 124 5.80 16.09 -17.29
CA LEU A 124 6.06 14.98 -18.21
C LEU A 124 7.34 14.24 -17.82
N GLY A 125 7.39 12.97 -18.10
CA GLY A 125 8.58 12.15 -17.90
C GLY A 125 8.28 10.81 -17.24
N LYS A 126 9.34 10.12 -16.84
CA LYS A 126 9.27 8.83 -16.14
C LYS A 126 9.41 9.04 -14.64
N PHE A 127 8.52 8.44 -13.89
CA PHE A 127 8.51 8.50 -12.44
C PHE A 127 8.41 7.10 -11.86
N LYS A 128 9.11 6.86 -10.77
CA LYS A 128 9.02 5.60 -10.03
C LYS A 128 7.96 5.71 -8.97
N VAL A 129 7.14 4.68 -8.88
CA VAL A 129 6.06 4.58 -7.89
C VAL A 129 6.22 3.28 -7.13
N LYS A 130 6.17 3.36 -5.82
CA LYS A 130 6.24 2.21 -4.93
C LYS A 130 4.84 1.77 -4.54
N ILE A 131 4.56 0.48 -4.66
CA ILE A 131 3.28 -0.09 -4.26
C ILE A 131 3.53 -1.05 -3.11
N SER A 132 2.98 -0.72 -1.94
CA SER A 132 3.06 -1.59 -0.76
C SER A 132 1.93 -2.62 -0.82
N LEU A 133 2.23 -3.81 -1.30
CA LEU A 133 1.25 -4.90 -1.43
C LEU A 133 1.01 -5.62 -0.11
N HIS A 134 2.06 -5.78 0.68
CA HIS A 134 2.04 -6.39 1.99
C HIS A 134 3.09 -5.71 2.87
N SER A 135 3.04 -5.90 4.19
CA SER A 135 4.05 -5.33 5.10
C SER A 135 5.48 -5.74 4.74
N GLU A 136 5.65 -6.88 4.09
CA GLU A 136 6.95 -7.42 3.66
C GLU A 136 7.13 -7.45 2.13
N VAL A 137 6.11 -7.07 1.37
CA VAL A 137 6.15 -7.12 -0.10
C VAL A 137 5.85 -5.74 -0.68
N ASP A 138 6.85 -5.14 -1.28
CA ASP A 138 6.75 -3.85 -1.97
C ASP A 138 7.12 -4.03 -3.44
N ALA A 139 6.26 -3.57 -4.35
CA ALA A 139 6.54 -3.55 -5.77
C ALA A 139 6.93 -2.14 -6.22
N GLU A 140 7.77 -2.06 -7.25
CA GLU A 140 8.17 -0.81 -7.85
C GLU A 140 7.76 -0.82 -9.32
N ILE A 141 7.02 0.21 -9.73
CA ILE A 141 6.60 0.40 -11.11
C ILE A 141 7.09 1.75 -11.63
N SER A 142 7.21 1.87 -12.95
CA SER A 142 7.54 3.12 -13.61
C SER A 142 6.29 3.67 -14.28
N ILE A 143 6.02 4.95 -14.05
CA ILE A 143 4.92 5.66 -14.70
C ILE A 143 5.52 6.64 -15.70
N LYS A 144 5.16 6.47 -16.96
CA LYS A 144 5.54 7.39 -18.02
C LYS A 144 4.39 8.34 -18.29
N VAL A 145 4.61 9.62 -18.06
CA VAL A 145 3.60 10.65 -18.31
C VAL A 145 3.84 11.24 -19.69
N GLU A 146 2.85 11.13 -20.54
CA GLU A 146 2.87 11.65 -21.91
C GLU A 146 1.84 12.76 -22.06
N THR A 147 2.09 13.65 -23.03
CA THR A 147 1.14 14.68 -23.39
C THR A 147 -0.11 14.05 -24.02
N ALA A 148 -1.28 14.37 -23.49
CA ALA A 148 -2.52 14.07 -24.19
C ALA A 148 -2.65 15.05 -25.38
N GLU A 149 -2.78 14.53 -26.58
CA GLU A 149 -3.03 15.37 -27.74
C GLU A 149 -4.34 16.13 -27.54
N THR A 150 -4.25 17.44 -27.58
CA THR A 150 -5.44 18.29 -27.62
C THR A 150 -6.15 18.03 -28.94
N ILE A 151 -7.31 17.42 -28.87
CA ILE A 151 -8.19 17.35 -30.03
C ILE A 151 -8.71 18.75 -30.26
N GLN A 152 -8.19 19.38 -31.29
CA GLN A 152 -8.73 20.67 -31.72
C GLN A 152 -10.09 20.48 -32.35
#